data_ad8210ba91f1124a33c511cf671a7e90
#
_entry.id   ad8210ba91f1124a33c511cf671a7e90
#
_cell.length_a   1.000
_cell.length_b   1.000
_cell.length_c   1.000
_cell.angle_alpha   90.00
_cell.angle_beta   90.00
_cell.angle_gamma   90.00
#
_symmetry.space_group_name_H-M   'P 1'
#
loop_
_entity.id
_entity.type
_entity.pdbx_description
1 polymer ?
#
loop_
_entity_poly.entity_id
_entity_poly.type
_entity_poly.pdbx_seq_one_letter_code
_entity_poly.pdbx_strand_id
1 'polypeptide(L)'
;MKRGFLSFSIMVFALTLAMSSCKGESGNASAADSTAVNPDEQPAEIAEGKFRPDTAKVFFEGAYDAGSAFVVISKRELRLNVYATVNGDTTLIARYPVCLSRLKGQKEKEGDMKTPSCTMDEPFTISEIKDASTWVHDFGDGRGPILAYGKWFLRLETPHKGIGIHGNTGNEDKMPGRDSEGCIRLSDADIIHFKEHYAEVGMKVVIKDENEPRYPFETNSIR
;
A
#
# COMPACT_ATOMS: atom_id res chain seq x y z
N MET A 1 5.29 29.14 43.34
CA MET A 1 3.98 29.67 43.78
C MET A 1 3.30 30.39 42.63
N LYS A 2 2.17 29.91 42.23
CA LYS A 2 0.92 30.44 41.67
C LYS A 2 0.38 29.53 40.60
N ARG A 3 -0.64 28.79 41.04
CA ARG A 3 -1.53 27.96 40.21
C ARG A 3 -2.51 28.91 39.48
N GLY A 4 -2.70 28.70 38.19
CA GLY A 4 -3.76 29.30 37.39
C GLY A 4 -4.70 28.21 36.87
N PHE A 5 -5.88 28.14 37.46
CA PHE A 5 -7.01 27.33 36.96
C PHE A 5 -7.66 28.05 35.79
N LEU A 6 -7.82 27.40 34.65
CA LEU A 6 -8.71 27.87 33.59
C LEU A 6 -9.92 26.93 33.50
N SER A 7 -11.06 27.55 33.75
CA SER A 7 -12.41 26.93 33.73
C SER A 7 -12.87 26.69 32.29
N PHE A 8 -13.31 25.46 31.98
CA PHE A 8 -13.96 25.13 30.72
C PHE A 8 -15.46 25.23 30.87
N SER A 9 -16.07 26.14 30.12
CA SER A 9 -17.52 26.35 30.06
C SER A 9 -18.12 25.35 29.04
N ILE A 10 -19.03 24.52 29.52
CA ILE A 10 -19.80 23.57 28.70
C ILE A 10 -21.04 24.32 28.19
N MET A 11 -21.17 24.44 26.87
CA MET A 11 -22.35 24.99 26.21
C MET A 11 -23.20 23.82 25.68
N VAL A 12 -24.34 23.60 26.35
CA VAL A 12 -25.36 22.61 25.95
C VAL A 12 -26.28 23.26 24.92
N PHE A 13 -26.35 22.69 23.72
CA PHE A 13 -27.37 23.03 22.72
C PHE A 13 -28.41 21.94 22.69
N ALA A 14 -29.64 22.33 23.10
CA ALA A 14 -30.83 21.51 22.96
C ALA A 14 -31.40 21.69 21.55
N LEU A 15 -31.60 20.59 20.81
CA LEU A 15 -32.28 20.62 19.52
C LEU A 15 -33.64 19.90 19.64
N THR A 16 -34.69 20.63 19.36
CA THR A 16 -36.09 20.23 19.42
C THR A 16 -36.47 19.32 18.25
N LEU A 17 -37.19 18.26 18.57
CA LEU A 17 -37.90 17.36 17.63
C LEU A 17 -39.04 18.08 16.90
N ALA A 18 -39.10 17.92 15.56
CA ALA A 18 -40.34 18.12 14.80
C ALA A 18 -40.74 16.80 14.14
N MET A 19 -41.86 16.27 14.59
CA MET A 19 -42.53 15.12 13.99
C MET A 19 -43.34 15.60 12.78
N SER A 20 -43.14 14.98 11.61
CA SER A 20 -44.12 15.03 10.52
C SER A 20 -44.47 13.63 10.08
N SER A 21 -45.73 13.30 10.24
CA SER A 21 -46.37 12.04 9.85
C SER A 21 -46.87 12.17 8.42
N CYS A 22 -46.53 11.22 7.53
CA CYS A 22 -47.34 10.93 6.34
C CYS A 22 -47.44 9.43 6.12
N LYS A 23 -48.72 9.03 5.97
CA LYS A 23 -49.25 7.70 5.76
C LYS A 23 -49.23 7.29 4.29
N GLY A 24 -49.14 5.95 4.06
CA GLY A 24 -49.58 5.24 2.86
C GLY A 24 -48.42 4.80 1.98
N GLU A 25 -48.28 3.64 1.44
CA GLU A 25 -49.17 2.53 1.10
C GLU A 25 -48.28 1.28 0.80
N SER A 26 -48.90 0.14 0.95
CA SER A 26 -48.49 -1.24 0.68
C SER A 26 -47.85 -1.46 -0.70
N GLY A 27 -46.77 -2.27 -0.71
CA GLY A 27 -46.17 -2.78 -1.96
C GLY A 27 -45.00 -3.74 -1.73
N ASN A 28 -45.33 -5.01 -1.65
CA ASN A 28 -44.61 -6.23 -2.03
C ASN A 28 -43.14 -6.39 -1.63
N ALA A 29 -42.89 -7.33 -0.72
CA ALA A 29 -41.61 -7.93 -0.42
C ALA A 29 -41.03 -8.66 -1.64
N SER A 30 -39.89 -8.20 -2.13
CA SER A 30 -39.01 -8.99 -2.99
C SER A 30 -37.79 -9.35 -2.16
N ALA A 31 -37.45 -10.63 -2.17
CA ALA A 31 -36.41 -11.26 -1.40
C ALA A 31 -35.04 -10.57 -1.62
N ALA A 32 -34.37 -10.26 -0.52
CA ALA A 32 -32.97 -9.92 -0.53
C ALA A 32 -32.17 -11.14 -1.03
N ASP A 33 -31.66 -11.01 -2.24
CA ASP A 33 -30.62 -11.91 -2.78
C ASP A 33 -29.34 -11.65 -2.00
N SER A 34 -29.08 -12.50 -1.01
CA SER A 34 -27.78 -12.57 -0.35
C SER A 34 -26.84 -13.31 -1.29
N THR A 35 -26.16 -12.59 -2.19
CA THR A 35 -25.03 -13.12 -2.89
C THR A 35 -23.93 -13.47 -1.89
N ALA A 36 -23.89 -14.74 -1.50
CA ALA A 36 -22.79 -15.34 -0.77
C ALA A 36 -21.55 -15.20 -1.64
N VAL A 37 -20.61 -14.36 -1.23
CA VAL A 37 -19.29 -14.26 -1.85
C VAL A 37 -18.59 -15.61 -1.66
N ASN A 38 -18.33 -16.30 -2.76
CA ASN A 38 -17.61 -17.56 -2.77
C ASN A 38 -16.20 -17.34 -2.22
N PRO A 39 -15.78 -17.99 -1.11
CA PRO A 39 -14.45 -17.79 -0.52
C PRO A 39 -13.30 -18.27 -1.41
N ASP A 40 -13.58 -19.02 -2.47
CA ASP A 40 -12.60 -19.53 -3.43
C ASP A 40 -12.44 -18.67 -4.70
N GLU A 41 -13.17 -17.56 -4.81
CA GLU A 41 -12.98 -16.63 -5.92
C GLU A 41 -11.66 -15.89 -5.75
N GLN A 42 -10.60 -16.44 -6.35
CA GLN A 42 -9.33 -15.74 -6.47
C GLN A 42 -9.59 -14.39 -7.15
N PRO A 43 -9.04 -13.28 -6.62
CA PRO A 43 -9.13 -12.01 -7.32
C PRO A 43 -8.68 -12.21 -8.76
N ALA A 44 -9.54 -11.87 -9.70
CA ALA A 44 -9.28 -12.06 -11.12
C ALA A 44 -7.86 -11.60 -11.45
N GLU A 45 -7.09 -12.49 -12.07
CA GLU A 45 -5.72 -12.23 -12.48
C GLU A 45 -5.69 -10.94 -13.29
N ILE A 46 -5.03 -9.91 -12.76
CA ILE A 46 -4.92 -8.64 -13.45
C ILE A 46 -4.05 -8.91 -14.68
N ALA A 47 -4.66 -8.91 -15.84
CA ALA A 47 -3.94 -9.07 -17.10
C ALA A 47 -2.81 -8.04 -17.15
N GLU A 48 -1.59 -8.51 -17.35
CA GLU A 48 -0.40 -7.66 -17.50
C GLU A 48 -0.68 -6.59 -18.56
N GLY A 49 -0.44 -5.33 -18.23
CA GLY A 49 -0.53 -4.21 -19.17
C GLY A 49 -1.86 -3.42 -19.20
N LYS A 50 -2.84 -3.72 -18.35
CA LYS A 50 -4.01 -2.84 -18.22
C LYS A 50 -3.84 -1.90 -17.03
N PHE A 51 -3.66 -0.61 -17.31
CA PHE A 51 -3.79 0.45 -16.32
C PHE A 51 -5.17 0.34 -15.66
N ARG A 52 -5.19 0.14 -14.36
CA ARG A 52 -6.38 0.35 -13.54
C ARG A 52 -6.08 1.54 -12.64
N PRO A 53 -6.96 2.54 -12.61
CA PRO A 53 -6.86 3.63 -11.65
C PRO A 53 -7.28 3.14 -10.25
N ASP A 54 -6.67 2.04 -9.82
CA ASP A 54 -6.80 1.59 -8.44
C ASP A 54 -5.81 2.39 -7.64
N THR A 55 -6.28 3.48 -7.12
CA THR A 55 -5.59 4.31 -6.15
C THR A 55 -5.28 3.51 -4.88
N ALA A 56 -4.39 4.03 -4.06
CA ALA A 56 -4.19 3.55 -2.71
C ALA A 56 -5.53 3.41 -1.98
N LYS A 57 -5.66 2.33 -1.22
CA LYS A 57 -6.82 2.10 -0.34
C LYS A 57 -6.33 2.09 1.10
N VAL A 58 -6.89 2.97 1.92
CA VAL A 58 -6.77 2.95 3.36
C VAL A 58 -7.94 2.15 3.91
N PHE A 59 -7.66 1.11 4.69
CA PHE A 59 -8.68 0.22 5.27
C PHE A 59 -8.91 0.50 6.74
N PHE A 60 -7.96 1.18 7.39
CA PHE A 60 -8.01 1.48 8.81
C PHE A 60 -7.39 2.84 9.10
N GLU A 61 -8.16 3.74 9.68
CA GLU A 61 -7.75 5.11 10.05
C GLU A 61 -7.65 5.32 11.57
N GLY A 62 -7.85 4.25 12.35
CA GLY A 62 -7.75 4.30 13.80
C GLY A 62 -6.32 4.23 14.33
N ALA A 63 -6.19 4.26 15.66
CA ALA A 63 -4.90 4.08 16.32
C ALA A 63 -4.45 2.61 16.23
N TYR A 64 -3.18 2.41 15.90
CA TYR A 64 -2.51 1.10 15.91
C TYR A 64 -1.12 1.25 16.55
N ASP A 65 -0.51 0.14 16.89
CA ASP A 65 0.89 0.15 17.33
C ASP A 65 1.81 0.43 16.13
N ALA A 66 2.30 1.66 16.02
CA ALA A 66 3.16 2.09 14.92
C ALA A 66 4.44 1.25 14.81
N GLY A 67 5.03 0.84 15.94
CA GLY A 67 6.21 -0.03 15.98
C GLY A 67 5.94 -1.46 15.47
N SER A 68 4.67 -1.87 15.34
CA SER A 68 4.27 -3.16 14.76
C SER A 68 4.06 -3.12 13.25
N ALA A 69 4.11 -1.95 12.62
CA ALA A 69 3.82 -1.80 11.20
C ALA A 69 4.91 -2.46 10.33
N PHE A 70 4.47 -3.17 9.30
CA PHE A 70 5.35 -3.81 8.33
C PHE A 70 4.69 -3.89 6.95
N VAL A 71 5.49 -4.15 5.93
CA VAL A 71 5.06 -4.22 4.53
C VAL A 71 5.15 -5.64 4.00
N VAL A 72 4.15 -6.06 3.23
CA VAL A 72 4.20 -7.25 2.38
C VAL A 72 3.95 -6.84 0.93
N ILE A 73 4.93 -7.09 0.07
CA ILE A 73 4.84 -6.85 -1.37
C ILE A 73 4.60 -8.19 -2.06
N SER A 74 3.49 -8.30 -2.76
CA SER A 74 3.16 -9.48 -3.56
C SER A 74 3.58 -9.26 -5.01
N LYS A 75 4.56 -10.02 -5.50
CA LYS A 75 4.97 -10.00 -6.89
C LYS A 75 3.88 -10.53 -7.83
N ARG A 76 3.03 -11.45 -7.35
CA ARG A 76 1.90 -12.00 -8.09
C ARG A 76 0.79 -10.98 -8.26
N GLU A 77 0.42 -10.30 -7.18
CA GLU A 77 -0.73 -9.39 -7.15
C GLU A 77 -0.39 -7.96 -7.55
N LEU A 78 0.90 -7.64 -7.70
CA LEU A 78 1.40 -6.28 -7.94
C LEU A 78 0.86 -5.28 -6.92
N ARG A 79 0.99 -5.64 -5.64
CA ARG A 79 0.49 -4.86 -4.49
C ARG A 79 1.55 -4.74 -3.41
N LEU A 80 1.60 -3.58 -2.80
CA LEU A 80 2.26 -3.31 -1.52
C LEU A 80 1.16 -3.17 -0.47
N ASN A 81 1.14 -4.07 0.50
CA ASN A 81 0.21 -4.07 1.61
C ASN A 81 0.93 -3.63 2.88
N VAL A 82 0.34 -2.72 3.63
CA VAL A 82 0.81 -2.30 4.95
C VAL A 82 -0.05 -2.98 6.00
N TYR A 83 0.59 -3.70 6.91
CA TYR A 83 -0.04 -4.37 8.04
C TYR A 83 0.45 -3.75 9.35
N ALA A 84 -0.39 -3.76 10.37
CA ALA A 84 -0.04 -3.40 11.73
C ALA A 84 -0.85 -4.21 12.74
N THR A 85 -0.43 -4.18 14.01
CA THR A 85 -1.21 -4.77 15.10
C THR A 85 -2.32 -3.81 15.52
N VAL A 86 -3.57 -4.24 15.38
CA VAL A 86 -4.77 -3.54 15.81
C VAL A 86 -5.52 -4.46 16.78
N ASN A 87 -5.68 -4.03 18.03
CA ASN A 87 -6.35 -4.82 19.08
C ASN A 87 -5.79 -6.25 19.26
N GLY A 88 -4.50 -6.44 19.00
CA GLY A 88 -3.82 -7.73 19.11
C GLY A 88 -3.77 -8.56 17.83
N ASP A 89 -4.49 -8.17 16.78
CA ASP A 89 -4.55 -8.88 15.51
C ASP A 89 -3.73 -8.17 14.42
N THR A 90 -3.08 -8.95 13.55
CA THR A 90 -2.43 -8.42 12.35
C THR A 90 -3.47 -8.01 11.33
N THR A 91 -3.58 -6.71 11.10
CA THR A 91 -4.63 -6.09 10.28
C THR A 91 -4.03 -5.38 9.09
N LEU A 92 -4.65 -5.54 7.91
CA LEU A 92 -4.33 -4.74 6.72
C LEU A 92 -4.83 -3.31 6.93
N ILE A 93 -3.92 -2.34 6.94
CA ILE A 93 -4.26 -0.93 7.16
C ILE A 93 -4.22 -0.09 5.89
N ALA A 94 -3.36 -0.45 4.94
CA ALA A 94 -3.32 0.23 3.63
C ALA A 94 -2.80 -0.70 2.53
N ARG A 95 -3.16 -0.37 1.28
CA ARG A 95 -2.73 -1.10 0.07
C ARG A 95 -2.45 -0.12 -1.05
N TYR A 96 -1.37 -0.39 -1.79
CA TYR A 96 -0.95 0.39 -2.95
C TYR A 96 -0.71 -0.52 -4.16
N PRO A 97 -1.10 -0.12 -5.38
CA PRO A 97 -0.63 -0.76 -6.59
C PRO A 97 0.87 -0.53 -6.77
N VAL A 98 1.58 -1.47 -7.36
CA VAL A 98 3.02 -1.32 -7.62
C VAL A 98 3.39 -1.67 -9.06
N CYS A 99 4.47 -1.05 -9.55
CA CYS A 99 5.20 -1.53 -10.70
C CYS A 99 6.50 -2.19 -10.22
N LEU A 100 6.70 -3.43 -10.62
CA LEU A 100 7.86 -4.25 -10.26
C LEU A 100 8.76 -4.46 -11.47
N SER A 101 9.79 -5.27 -11.29
CA SER A 101 10.78 -5.60 -12.31
C SER A 101 10.17 -6.19 -13.58
N ARG A 102 10.80 -5.89 -14.74
CA ARG A 102 10.42 -6.39 -16.07
C ARG A 102 10.36 -7.91 -16.10
N LEU A 103 11.32 -8.59 -15.46
CA LEU A 103 11.39 -10.03 -15.41
C LEU A 103 10.89 -10.57 -14.07
N LYS A 104 10.17 -11.69 -14.11
CA LYS A 104 9.75 -12.47 -12.94
C LYS A 104 10.92 -13.23 -12.34
N GLY A 105 10.72 -13.71 -11.11
CA GLY A 105 11.67 -14.57 -10.40
C GLY A 105 12.56 -13.82 -9.43
N GLN A 106 13.47 -14.57 -8.83
CA GLN A 106 14.41 -14.06 -7.83
C GLN A 106 15.57 -13.30 -8.48
N LYS A 107 15.94 -12.17 -7.86
CA LYS A 107 17.13 -11.44 -8.24
C LYS A 107 18.39 -12.21 -7.82
N GLU A 108 19.30 -12.40 -8.76
CA GLU A 108 20.54 -13.15 -8.57
C GLU A 108 21.79 -12.28 -8.74
N LYS A 109 21.68 -11.24 -9.58
CA LYS A 109 22.81 -10.36 -9.89
C LYS A 109 22.34 -8.96 -10.28
N GLU A 110 23.27 -8.01 -10.30
CA GLU A 110 23.03 -6.68 -10.84
C GLU A 110 22.66 -6.74 -12.33
N GLY A 111 21.72 -5.88 -12.75
CA GLY A 111 21.30 -5.79 -14.15
C GLY A 111 20.39 -6.93 -14.65
N ASP A 112 19.98 -7.88 -13.82
CA ASP A 112 19.10 -8.99 -14.21
C ASP A 112 17.62 -8.63 -14.37
N MET A 113 17.27 -7.35 -14.17
CA MET A 113 15.92 -6.81 -14.30
C MET A 113 14.88 -7.55 -13.44
N LYS A 114 15.28 -8.04 -12.25
CA LYS A 114 14.43 -8.73 -11.30
C LYS A 114 14.39 -8.02 -9.95
N THR A 115 13.26 -8.09 -9.27
CA THR A 115 13.09 -7.63 -7.88
C THR A 115 13.47 -8.77 -6.93
N PRO A 116 14.32 -8.54 -5.90
CA PRO A 116 14.64 -9.57 -4.92
C PRO A 116 13.40 -9.99 -4.11
N SER A 117 13.38 -11.23 -3.64
CA SER A 117 12.39 -11.74 -2.68
C SER A 117 13.04 -11.99 -1.34
N CYS A 118 12.23 -11.95 -0.28
CA CYS A 118 12.58 -12.33 1.08
C CYS A 118 11.36 -12.87 1.81
N THR A 119 11.58 -13.50 2.96
CA THR A 119 10.54 -14.13 3.78
C THR A 119 10.19 -13.31 5.02
N MET A 120 9.14 -13.71 5.75
CA MET A 120 8.80 -13.12 7.05
C MET A 120 9.88 -13.35 8.11
N ASP A 121 10.61 -14.47 8.02
CA ASP A 121 11.67 -14.81 8.99
C ASP A 121 12.94 -13.98 8.75
N GLU A 122 13.19 -13.62 7.48
CA GLU A 122 14.34 -12.82 7.07
C GLU A 122 13.89 -11.63 6.18
N PRO A 123 13.13 -10.68 6.73
CA PRO A 123 12.63 -9.55 5.97
C PRO A 123 13.76 -8.56 5.65
N PHE A 124 13.61 -7.85 4.54
CA PHE A 124 14.39 -6.64 4.33
C PHE A 124 13.93 -5.53 5.27
N THR A 125 14.71 -4.45 5.36
CA THR A 125 14.35 -3.27 6.15
C THR A 125 14.53 -2.00 5.31
N ILE A 126 13.76 -0.96 5.62
CA ILE A 126 14.05 0.39 5.11
C ILE A 126 15.26 0.91 5.87
N SER A 127 16.40 1.04 5.20
CA SER A 127 17.65 1.51 5.81
C SER A 127 17.81 3.02 5.75
N GLU A 128 17.17 3.68 4.78
CA GLU A 128 17.30 5.11 4.55
C GLU A 128 16.10 5.66 3.78
N ILE A 129 15.69 6.90 4.08
CA ILE A 129 14.66 7.64 3.36
C ILE A 129 15.26 8.95 2.88
N LYS A 130 15.26 9.18 1.56
CA LYS A 130 15.82 10.38 0.92
C LYS A 130 14.81 11.10 0.04
N ASP A 131 14.93 12.41 0.00
CA ASP A 131 14.30 13.22 -1.06
C ASP A 131 15.01 12.91 -2.38
N ALA A 132 14.25 12.39 -3.33
CA ALA A 132 14.72 11.97 -4.66
C ALA A 132 14.15 12.86 -5.78
N SER A 133 13.52 13.99 -5.44
CA SER A 133 12.83 14.87 -6.39
C SER A 133 13.73 15.43 -7.50
N THR A 134 15.05 15.41 -7.29
CA THR A 134 16.04 15.86 -8.29
C THR A 134 16.83 14.73 -8.93
N TRP A 135 16.55 13.47 -8.55
CA TRP A 135 17.29 12.33 -9.08
C TRP A 135 16.81 11.97 -10.47
N VAL A 136 17.75 11.77 -11.37
CA VAL A 136 17.48 11.39 -12.74
C VAL A 136 17.94 9.96 -13.03
N HIS A 137 17.29 9.33 -13.99
CA HIS A 137 17.68 8.03 -14.53
C HIS A 137 17.50 8.02 -16.04
N ASP A 138 18.46 7.40 -16.74
CA ASP A 138 18.36 7.15 -18.18
C ASP A 138 18.05 5.66 -18.38
N PHE A 139 16.86 5.38 -18.88
CA PHE A 139 16.40 4.01 -19.16
C PHE A 139 16.99 3.44 -20.48
N GLY A 140 17.72 4.23 -21.23
CA GLY A 140 18.26 3.83 -22.54
C GLY A 140 17.17 3.66 -23.63
N ASP A 141 15.97 4.23 -23.42
CA ASP A 141 14.81 4.13 -24.30
C ASP A 141 14.67 5.31 -25.28
N GLY A 142 15.68 6.17 -25.35
CA GLY A 142 15.73 7.32 -26.24
C GLY A 142 15.15 8.62 -25.67
N ARG A 143 14.55 8.60 -24.46
CA ARG A 143 14.07 9.81 -23.78
C ARG A 143 15.20 10.62 -23.12
N GLY A 144 16.37 9.99 -22.93
CA GLY A 144 17.44 10.55 -22.11
C GLY A 144 17.12 10.52 -20.62
N PRO A 145 17.95 11.18 -19.77
CA PRO A 145 17.72 11.22 -18.33
C PRO A 145 16.40 11.93 -17.97
N ILE A 146 15.56 11.29 -17.18
CA ILE A 146 14.30 11.86 -16.66
C ILE A 146 14.27 11.80 -15.14
N LEU A 147 13.45 12.65 -14.50
CA LEU A 147 13.15 12.55 -13.08
C LEU A 147 12.30 11.31 -12.83
N ALA A 148 12.90 10.17 -12.46
CA ALA A 148 12.24 8.88 -12.48
C ALA A 148 11.79 8.35 -11.11
N TYR A 149 12.20 9.02 -10.02
CA TYR A 149 12.08 8.48 -8.66
C TYR A 149 10.95 9.09 -7.85
N GLY A 150 10.28 10.13 -8.34
CA GLY A 150 9.29 10.87 -7.57
C GLY A 150 9.92 11.63 -6.39
N LYS A 151 9.10 11.93 -5.37
CA LYS A 151 9.52 12.72 -4.21
C LYS A 151 10.47 11.95 -3.28
N TRP A 152 10.23 10.67 -3.05
CA TRP A 152 10.92 9.88 -2.03
C TRP A 152 11.55 8.61 -2.61
N PHE A 153 12.75 8.28 -2.11
CA PHE A 153 13.41 7.00 -2.30
C PHE A 153 13.65 6.35 -0.92
N LEU A 154 12.99 5.24 -0.68
CA LEU A 154 13.12 4.42 0.52
C LEU A 154 14.05 3.26 0.20
N ARG A 155 15.30 3.36 0.61
CA ARG A 155 16.32 2.34 0.36
C ARG A 155 16.04 1.10 1.18
N LEU A 156 16.08 -0.04 0.54
CA LEU A 156 15.99 -1.34 1.23
C LEU A 156 17.39 -1.91 1.47
N GLU A 157 17.59 -2.43 2.67
CA GLU A 157 18.75 -3.24 3.00
C GLU A 157 18.52 -4.65 2.44
N THR A 158 19.21 -4.96 1.36
CA THR A 158 19.12 -6.24 0.63
C THR A 158 20.52 -6.71 0.23
N PRO A 159 20.70 -8.00 -0.13
CA PRO A 159 21.98 -8.48 -0.70
C PRO A 159 22.37 -7.77 -2.01
N HIS A 160 21.47 -7.05 -2.64
CA HIS A 160 21.66 -6.35 -3.91
C HIS A 160 21.63 -4.84 -3.71
N LYS A 161 22.62 -4.14 -4.28
CA LYS A 161 22.70 -2.68 -4.19
C LYS A 161 21.60 -2.00 -5.01
N GLY A 162 21.19 -0.81 -4.58
CA GLY A 162 20.32 0.07 -5.34
C GLY A 162 18.84 -0.29 -5.34
N ILE A 163 18.39 -1.27 -4.56
CA ILE A 163 16.99 -1.63 -4.44
C ILE A 163 16.28 -0.68 -3.45
N GLY A 164 15.10 -0.21 -3.82
CA GLY A 164 14.29 0.67 -3.00
C GLY A 164 12.84 0.74 -3.45
N ILE A 165 12.04 1.46 -2.65
CA ILE A 165 10.66 1.82 -2.96
C ILE A 165 10.64 3.31 -3.29
N HIS A 166 10.07 3.71 -4.43
CA HIS A 166 10.08 5.10 -4.89
C HIS A 166 8.90 5.44 -5.82
N GLY A 167 8.80 6.67 -6.27
CA GLY A 167 7.78 7.11 -7.22
C GLY A 167 7.99 6.56 -8.63
N ASN A 168 7.18 7.01 -9.58
CA ASN A 168 7.18 6.50 -10.95
C ASN A 168 7.04 7.61 -12.00
N THR A 169 7.57 8.79 -11.70
CA THR A 169 7.50 9.97 -12.57
C THR A 169 7.93 9.64 -14.00
N GLY A 170 7.12 10.02 -14.97
CA GLY A 170 7.36 9.79 -16.40
C GLY A 170 7.15 8.33 -16.87
N ASN A 171 6.58 7.45 -16.02
CA ASN A 171 6.22 6.07 -16.34
C ASN A 171 4.86 5.69 -15.72
N GLU A 172 3.96 6.64 -15.59
CA GLU A 172 2.67 6.49 -14.90
C GLU A 172 1.78 5.45 -15.57
N ASP A 173 1.90 5.30 -16.89
CA ASP A 173 1.19 4.31 -17.72
C ASP A 173 1.60 2.86 -17.43
N LYS A 174 2.67 2.64 -16.65
CA LYS A 174 3.18 1.32 -16.27
C LYS A 174 2.64 0.81 -14.92
N MET A 175 1.66 1.51 -14.33
CA MET A 175 1.10 1.19 -13.01
C MET A 175 -0.33 0.62 -13.09
N PRO A 176 -0.65 -0.47 -12.37
CA PRO A 176 0.26 -1.48 -11.84
C PRO A 176 0.86 -2.31 -12.97
N GLY A 177 2.07 -2.83 -12.78
CA GLY A 177 2.69 -3.57 -13.86
C GLY A 177 4.13 -4.03 -13.61
N ARG A 178 4.84 -4.29 -14.72
CA ARG A 178 6.24 -4.74 -14.71
C ARG A 178 7.04 -3.94 -15.71
N ASP A 179 7.85 -3.00 -15.21
CA ASP A 179 8.70 -2.17 -16.06
C ASP A 179 9.96 -1.67 -15.33
N SER A 180 10.14 -1.99 -14.04
CA SER A 180 11.32 -1.54 -13.30
C SER A 180 12.55 -2.41 -13.58
N GLU A 181 13.72 -1.92 -13.18
CA GLU A 181 14.98 -2.66 -13.26
C GLU A 181 15.30 -3.46 -11.99
N GLY A 182 14.35 -3.49 -11.04
CA GLY A 182 14.47 -4.23 -9.78
C GLY A 182 13.85 -3.52 -8.58
N CYS A 183 13.70 -2.20 -8.63
CA CYS A 183 13.03 -1.41 -7.60
C CYS A 183 11.52 -1.63 -7.61
N ILE A 184 10.88 -1.25 -6.52
CA ILE A 184 9.44 -1.23 -6.33
C ILE A 184 8.97 0.21 -6.58
N ARG A 185 8.12 0.43 -7.58
CA ARG A 185 7.59 1.75 -7.90
C ARG A 185 6.14 1.87 -7.43
N LEU A 186 5.83 2.99 -6.80
CA LEU A 186 4.48 3.46 -6.49
C LEU A 186 4.16 4.66 -7.40
N SER A 187 2.91 5.05 -7.51
CA SER A 187 2.61 6.37 -8.10
C SER A 187 3.27 7.48 -7.25
N ASP A 188 3.50 8.66 -7.83
CA ASP A 188 4.13 9.77 -7.11
C ASP A 188 3.26 10.23 -5.92
N ALA A 189 1.95 10.19 -6.04
CA ALA A 189 1.03 10.46 -4.94
C ALA A 189 1.11 9.37 -3.85
N ASP A 190 1.18 8.10 -4.26
CA ASP A 190 1.21 6.98 -3.33
C ASP A 190 2.52 6.89 -2.55
N ILE A 191 3.67 7.20 -3.16
CA ILE A 191 4.95 7.21 -2.41
C ILE A 191 4.97 8.32 -1.36
N ILE A 192 4.38 9.49 -1.65
CA ILE A 192 4.23 10.57 -0.69
C ILE A 192 3.33 10.11 0.46
N HIS A 193 2.13 9.61 0.15
CA HIS A 193 1.20 9.12 1.16
C HIS A 193 1.80 7.99 2.00
N PHE A 194 2.43 6.99 1.38
CA PHE A 194 3.07 5.89 2.09
C PHE A 194 4.16 6.37 3.05
N LYS A 195 5.02 7.29 2.59
CA LYS A 195 6.09 7.86 3.42
C LYS A 195 5.55 8.69 4.58
N GLU A 196 4.51 9.49 4.37
CA GLU A 196 3.99 10.41 5.39
C GLU A 196 3.18 9.70 6.48
N HIS A 197 2.53 8.59 6.14
CA HIS A 197 1.61 7.92 7.06
C HIS A 197 2.14 6.62 7.66
N TYR A 198 3.09 5.95 7.01
CA TYR A 198 3.47 4.59 7.41
C TYR A 198 4.97 4.34 7.47
N ALA A 199 5.73 4.78 6.46
CA ALA A 199 7.10 4.34 6.29
C ALA A 199 8.08 5.06 7.21
N GLU A 200 8.90 4.28 7.91
CA GLU A 200 10.00 4.75 8.75
C GLU A 200 11.26 3.90 8.52
N VAL A 201 12.41 4.44 8.92
CA VAL A 201 13.67 3.70 8.91
C VAL A 201 13.57 2.56 9.95
N GLY A 202 13.97 1.36 9.56
CA GLY A 202 13.83 0.14 10.34
C GLY A 202 12.54 -0.66 10.05
N MET A 203 11.56 -0.10 9.33
CA MET A 203 10.35 -0.82 8.94
C MET A 203 10.70 -2.10 8.16
N LYS A 204 10.09 -3.22 8.55
CA LYS A 204 10.25 -4.51 7.87
C LYS A 204 9.49 -4.52 6.54
N VAL A 205 10.14 -5.06 5.52
CA VAL A 205 9.60 -5.20 4.16
C VAL A 205 9.79 -6.63 3.67
N VAL A 206 8.71 -7.36 3.56
CA VAL A 206 8.68 -8.69 2.96
C VAL A 206 8.33 -8.56 1.48
N ILE A 207 9.10 -9.19 0.61
CA ILE A 207 8.83 -9.24 -0.83
C ILE A 207 8.63 -10.70 -1.23
N LYS A 208 7.37 -11.09 -1.38
CA LYS A 208 6.99 -12.47 -1.69
C LYS A 208 7.36 -12.83 -3.13
N ASP A 209 7.85 -14.05 -3.33
CA ASP A 209 8.01 -14.62 -4.66
C ASP A 209 6.64 -14.80 -5.35
N GLU A 210 6.64 -14.94 -6.68
CA GLU A 210 5.41 -15.10 -7.46
C GLU A 210 4.57 -16.28 -7.04
N ASN A 211 5.20 -17.37 -6.57
CA ASN A 211 4.53 -18.61 -6.21
C ASN A 211 4.30 -18.76 -4.71
N GLU A 212 4.76 -17.82 -3.90
CA GLU A 212 4.60 -17.88 -2.45
C GLU A 212 3.13 -17.74 -2.05
N PRO A 213 2.58 -18.67 -1.23
CA PRO A 213 1.20 -18.62 -0.78
C PRO A 213 0.95 -17.39 0.10
N ARG A 214 -0.32 -17.05 0.29
CA ARG A 214 -0.71 -16.02 1.26
C ARG A 214 -0.37 -16.47 2.67
N TYR A 215 0.11 -15.54 3.48
CA TYR A 215 0.24 -15.75 4.93
C TYR A 215 -1.15 -15.83 5.58
N PRO A 216 -1.31 -16.52 6.72
CA PRO A 216 -2.61 -16.64 7.39
C PRO A 216 -3.32 -15.31 7.65
N PHE A 217 -2.57 -14.27 8.04
CA PHE A 217 -3.13 -12.94 8.29
C PHE A 217 -3.60 -12.22 7.02
N GLU A 218 -3.04 -12.55 5.84
CA GLU A 218 -3.48 -11.97 4.57
C GLU A 218 -4.88 -12.45 4.17
N THR A 219 -5.27 -13.65 4.59
CA THR A 219 -6.60 -14.24 4.32
C THR A 219 -7.69 -13.65 5.22
N ASN A 220 -7.35 -13.27 6.43
CA ASN A 220 -8.31 -12.71 7.39
C ASN A 220 -8.65 -11.24 7.12
N SER A 221 -7.83 -10.54 6.36
CA SER A 221 -7.96 -9.10 6.08
C SER A 221 -8.91 -8.77 4.92
N ILE A 222 -9.59 -9.76 4.33
CA ILE A 222 -10.48 -9.58 3.17
C ILE A 222 -11.98 -9.67 3.58
N ARG A 223 -12.27 -9.70 4.88
CA ARG A 223 -13.65 -9.77 5.38
C ARG A 223 -14.25 -8.39 5.60
#